data_8c8043d3db1703f8df9a9330300cafda
#
_entry.id   8c8043d3db1703f8df9a9330300cafda
#
_cell.length_a   1.000
_cell.length_b   1.000
_cell.length_c   1.000
_cell.angle_alpha   90.00
_cell.angle_beta   90.00
_cell.angle_gamma   90.00
#
_symmetry.space_group_name_H-M   'P 1'
#
loop_
_entity.id
_entity.type
_entity.pdbx_description
1 polymer ?
#
loop_
_entity_poly.entity_id
_entity_poly.type
_entity_poly.pdbx_seq_one_letter_code
_entity_poly.pdbx_strand_id
1 'polypeptide(L)'
;SMQSKYFPDIVLFQDHYFRQYHTNYPDAWVSANDADVKWDDFSQEKLSFSTIDGEHFGFPVDNGTVIFAYRTDLLEQAGYTIDDMTGISWKDFIEVGKKVYEKTGKYLLCMDGDGNDLFYMMLQAEGESQFKDGKPNFVDNAKLKEIMQVLKDMIDNNVLYLANNWSDYTDQAVQGDMVAGVMNGNWIIPTIEKVTDNSGKWEITSLPTLEGGEGYASNGGSSLYITSNCKQTDLAKKFLAYTFGGGSYTDKGVSETYDNALKNGGVITTYTPAGKSEVYNEGVEYFNNQPIYAKIVEMGANVKTI
;
A
#
# COMPACT_ATOMS: atom_id res chain seq x y z
N SER A 1 5.39 21.50 15.70
CA SER A 1 6.25 22.34 14.84
C SER A 1 7.64 21.75 14.74
N MET A 2 8.22 21.68 13.55
CA MET A 2 9.61 21.20 13.28
C MET A 2 10.68 22.00 14.03
N GLN A 3 10.37 23.21 14.47
CA GLN A 3 11.28 24.09 15.23
C GLN A 3 10.99 24.11 16.72
N SER A 4 10.07 23.29 17.20
CA SER A 4 9.74 23.20 18.64
C SER A 4 10.80 22.42 19.39
N LYS A 5 11.15 22.89 20.61
CA LYS A 5 11.99 22.14 21.53
C LYS A 5 11.38 20.80 21.97
N TYR A 6 10.10 20.60 21.70
CA TYR A 6 9.36 19.37 21.97
C TYR A 6 9.23 18.47 20.74
N PHE A 7 9.95 18.77 19.67
CA PHE A 7 9.96 17.91 18.50
C PHE A 7 10.59 16.57 18.84
N PRO A 8 9.93 15.44 18.51
CA PRO A 8 10.42 14.12 18.94
C PRO A 8 11.80 13.77 18.39
N ASP A 9 12.51 12.90 19.09
CA ASP A 9 13.80 12.35 18.64
C ASP A 9 13.66 11.46 17.42
N ILE A 10 12.56 10.70 17.36
CA ILE A 10 12.23 9.81 16.24
C ILE A 10 10.79 10.12 15.81
N VAL A 11 10.57 10.26 14.53
CA VAL A 11 9.24 10.52 13.95
C VAL A 11 8.91 9.52 12.86
N LEU A 12 7.64 9.16 12.77
CA LEU A 12 7.10 8.37 11.69
C LEU A 12 6.50 9.30 10.65
N PHE A 13 6.96 9.19 9.40
CA PHE A 13 6.33 9.87 8.27
C PHE A 13 5.87 8.88 7.21
N GLN A 14 4.76 9.20 6.57
CA GLN A 14 4.39 8.59 5.32
C GLN A 14 5.43 8.95 4.25
N ASP A 15 5.77 7.98 3.41
CA ASP A 15 6.88 8.08 2.46
C ASP A 15 6.80 9.31 1.56
N HIS A 16 5.62 9.62 1.03
CA HIS A 16 5.45 10.71 0.08
C HIS A 16 5.53 12.13 0.70
N TYR A 17 5.57 12.25 2.02
CA TYR A 17 5.73 13.56 2.68
C TYR A 17 7.18 13.92 3.00
N PHE A 18 8.07 12.95 3.15
CA PHE A 18 9.40 13.21 3.69
C PHE A 18 10.21 14.18 2.82
N ARG A 19 10.20 14.00 1.51
CA ARG A 19 10.98 14.86 0.59
C ARG A 19 10.64 16.34 0.75
N GLN A 20 9.35 16.66 0.91
CA GLN A 20 8.90 18.04 1.14
C GLN A 20 9.44 18.58 2.48
N TYR A 21 9.36 17.79 3.54
CA TYR A 21 9.85 18.20 4.85
C TYR A 21 11.37 18.33 4.88
N HIS A 22 12.08 17.48 4.17
CA HIS A 22 13.53 17.60 4.02
C HIS A 22 13.91 18.86 3.25
N THR A 23 13.23 19.17 2.16
CA THR A 23 13.46 20.38 1.36
C THR A 23 13.23 21.65 2.18
N ASN A 24 12.16 21.68 2.96
CA ASN A 24 11.79 22.85 3.76
C ASN A 24 12.63 22.99 5.04
N TYR A 25 13.14 21.90 5.58
CA TYR A 25 13.90 21.86 6.84
C TYR A 25 15.08 20.88 6.73
N PRO A 26 16.07 21.21 5.86
CA PRO A 26 17.16 20.24 5.58
C PRO A 26 18.03 19.90 6.79
N ASP A 27 18.12 20.77 7.77
CA ASP A 27 18.92 20.58 8.98
C ASP A 27 18.17 19.85 10.11
N ALA A 28 16.91 19.49 9.89
CA ALA A 28 16.09 18.84 10.91
C ALA A 28 16.28 17.32 10.99
N TRP A 29 17.04 16.72 10.09
CA TRP A 29 17.13 15.27 9.88
C TRP A 29 18.54 14.76 10.05
N VAL A 30 18.68 13.59 10.66
CA VAL A 30 19.95 12.91 10.85
C VAL A 30 20.10 11.81 9.80
N SER A 31 21.26 11.80 9.11
CA SER A 31 21.58 10.76 8.15
C SER A 31 21.63 9.38 8.79
N ALA A 32 21.14 8.38 8.08
CA ALA A 32 21.17 6.98 8.48
C ALA A 32 22.26 6.17 7.76
N ASN A 33 23.12 6.81 6.96
CA ASN A 33 24.13 6.11 6.14
C ASN A 33 25.11 5.27 6.94
N ASP A 34 25.44 5.70 8.16
CA ASP A 34 26.35 5.00 9.06
C ASP A 34 25.65 4.02 10.03
N ALA A 35 24.35 3.82 9.89
CA ALA A 35 23.64 2.80 10.64
C ALA A 35 24.01 1.39 10.12
N ASP A 36 23.94 0.41 11.04
CA ASP A 36 24.23 -1.01 10.72
C ASP A 36 23.05 -1.65 9.98
N VAL A 37 22.83 -1.20 8.76
CA VAL A 37 21.73 -1.65 7.87
C VAL A 37 22.33 -1.99 6.50
N LYS A 38 21.95 -3.15 5.96
CA LYS A 38 22.18 -3.48 4.55
C LYS A 38 21.06 -2.92 3.71
N TRP A 39 21.26 -1.75 3.13
CA TRP A 39 20.24 -1.08 2.33
C TRP A 39 19.78 -1.89 1.11
N ASP A 40 20.63 -2.77 0.58
CA ASP A 40 20.27 -3.68 -0.50
C ASP A 40 19.23 -4.75 -0.11
N ASP A 41 19.00 -4.95 1.19
CA ASP A 41 17.97 -5.86 1.71
C ASP A 41 16.56 -5.23 1.72
N PHE A 42 16.39 -4.06 1.13
CA PHE A 42 15.11 -3.36 0.97
C PHE A 42 14.84 -3.06 -0.48
N SER A 43 13.57 -2.94 -0.88
CA SER A 43 13.23 -2.58 -2.25
C SER A 43 13.72 -1.16 -2.60
N GLN A 44 14.23 -0.98 -3.81
CA GLN A 44 14.70 0.33 -4.26
C GLN A 44 13.54 1.34 -4.37
N GLU A 45 12.36 0.87 -4.73
CA GLU A 45 11.15 1.70 -4.73
C GLU A 45 10.88 2.27 -3.34
N LYS A 46 10.91 1.42 -2.30
CA LYS A 46 10.71 1.86 -0.92
C LYS A 46 11.77 2.86 -0.47
N LEU A 47 13.03 2.58 -0.74
CA LEU A 47 14.14 3.45 -0.35
C LEU A 47 14.14 4.78 -1.10
N SER A 48 13.56 4.84 -2.30
CA SER A 48 13.52 6.06 -3.11
C SER A 48 12.83 7.23 -2.41
N PHE A 49 11.84 6.94 -1.55
CA PHE A 49 11.11 7.96 -0.80
C PHE A 49 11.94 8.61 0.31
N SER A 50 12.91 7.90 0.87
CA SER A 50 13.71 8.33 2.02
C SER A 50 15.19 8.52 1.72
N THR A 51 15.57 8.45 0.44
CA THR A 51 16.94 8.68 -0.04
C THR A 51 16.99 10.00 -0.79
N ILE A 52 17.86 10.90 -0.36
CA ILE A 52 18.05 12.22 -0.98
C ILE A 52 19.53 12.41 -1.28
N ASP A 53 19.86 12.65 -2.55
CA ASP A 53 21.23 12.80 -3.04
C ASP A 53 22.16 11.64 -2.62
N GLY A 54 21.63 10.42 -2.67
CA GLY A 54 22.38 9.21 -2.32
C GLY A 54 22.51 8.95 -0.82
N GLU A 55 21.89 9.77 0.03
CA GLU A 55 21.95 9.67 1.48
C GLU A 55 20.63 9.11 2.03
N HIS A 56 20.70 8.05 2.84
CA HIS A 56 19.55 7.45 3.49
C HIS A 56 19.17 8.20 4.77
N PHE A 57 17.89 8.49 4.96
CA PHE A 57 17.37 9.14 6.18
C PHE A 57 16.38 8.27 6.93
N GLY A 58 15.57 7.48 6.22
CA GLY A 58 14.48 6.72 6.80
C GLY A 58 14.80 5.24 6.99
N PHE A 59 14.31 4.70 8.11
CA PHE A 59 14.28 3.25 8.36
C PHE A 59 12.89 2.75 7.97
N PRO A 60 12.76 1.90 6.91
CA PRO A 60 11.48 1.45 6.42
C PRO A 60 10.67 0.67 7.46
N VAL A 61 9.37 0.94 7.55
CA VAL A 61 8.45 0.26 8.47
C VAL A 61 7.48 -0.63 7.70
N ASP A 62 6.76 -0.06 6.74
CA ASP A 62 5.82 -0.79 5.89
C ASP A 62 5.86 -0.27 4.45
N ASN A 63 5.48 -1.11 3.49
CA ASN A 63 5.56 -0.78 2.06
C ASN A 63 4.29 -0.16 1.49
N GLY A 64 3.15 -0.31 2.14
CA GLY A 64 1.88 0.11 1.57
C GLY A 64 1.51 -0.58 0.26
N THR A 65 2.01 -1.80 0.02
CA THR A 65 1.69 -2.57 -1.19
C THR A 65 0.19 -2.65 -1.40
N VAL A 66 -0.27 -2.25 -2.58
CA VAL A 66 -1.69 -2.22 -2.91
C VAL A 66 -2.18 -3.62 -3.24
N ILE A 67 -3.34 -3.95 -2.69
CA ILE A 67 -4.10 -5.16 -3.00
C ILE A 67 -5.42 -4.79 -3.63
N PHE A 68 -5.99 -5.71 -4.39
CA PHE A 68 -7.42 -5.66 -4.68
C PHE A 68 -8.10 -6.79 -3.92
N ALA A 69 -8.95 -6.44 -2.97
CA ALA A 69 -9.75 -7.38 -2.20
C ALA A 69 -11.18 -7.42 -2.77
N TYR A 70 -11.66 -8.62 -3.08
CA TYR A 70 -13.01 -8.81 -3.64
C TYR A 70 -13.86 -9.67 -2.71
N ARG A 71 -15.15 -9.33 -2.61
CA ARG A 71 -16.18 -10.20 -2.04
C ARG A 71 -16.51 -11.29 -3.05
N THR A 72 -15.99 -12.48 -2.83
CA THR A 72 -16.19 -13.61 -3.76
C THR A 72 -17.64 -14.08 -3.84
N ASP A 73 -18.40 -13.96 -2.76
CA ASP A 73 -19.83 -14.26 -2.73
C ASP A 73 -20.64 -13.31 -3.62
N LEU A 74 -20.31 -12.02 -3.63
CA LEU A 74 -20.96 -11.02 -4.48
C LEU A 74 -20.57 -11.17 -5.96
N LEU A 75 -19.29 -11.51 -6.23
CA LEU A 75 -18.86 -11.85 -7.59
C LEU A 75 -19.63 -13.06 -8.12
N GLU A 76 -19.79 -14.10 -7.31
CA GLU A 76 -20.49 -15.33 -7.67
C GLU A 76 -21.96 -15.05 -8.03
N GLN A 77 -22.63 -14.19 -7.28
CA GLN A 77 -24.00 -13.76 -7.60
C GLN A 77 -24.11 -13.10 -8.97
N ALA A 78 -23.04 -12.47 -9.44
CA ALA A 78 -22.97 -11.86 -10.77
C ALA A 78 -22.39 -12.81 -11.85
N GLY A 79 -22.02 -14.04 -11.46
CA GLY A 79 -21.49 -15.06 -12.38
C GLY A 79 -19.98 -15.02 -12.58
N TYR A 80 -19.22 -14.43 -11.66
CA TYR A 80 -17.76 -14.30 -11.75
C TYR A 80 -17.06 -14.95 -10.57
N THR A 81 -15.77 -15.23 -10.78
CA THR A 81 -14.84 -15.76 -9.75
C THR A 81 -13.66 -14.82 -9.56
N ILE A 82 -12.87 -15.05 -8.53
CA ILE A 82 -11.64 -14.28 -8.31
C ILE A 82 -10.64 -14.43 -9.48
N ASP A 83 -10.62 -15.59 -10.13
CA ASP A 83 -9.74 -15.82 -11.28
C ASP A 83 -10.11 -14.92 -12.47
N ASP A 84 -11.38 -14.61 -12.65
CA ASP A 84 -11.83 -13.65 -13.67
C ASP A 84 -11.28 -12.24 -13.44
N MET A 85 -10.99 -11.90 -12.19
CA MET A 85 -10.49 -10.59 -11.79
C MET A 85 -8.97 -10.48 -11.85
N THR A 86 -8.26 -11.60 -11.86
CA THR A 86 -6.79 -11.62 -11.92
C THR A 86 -6.33 -11.26 -13.34
N GLY A 87 -5.52 -10.19 -13.45
CA GLY A 87 -5.05 -9.70 -14.73
C GLY A 87 -6.13 -9.08 -15.63
N ILE A 88 -7.25 -8.65 -15.06
CA ILE A 88 -8.35 -8.05 -15.80
C ILE A 88 -8.01 -6.65 -16.32
N SER A 89 -8.52 -6.31 -17.51
CA SER A 89 -8.46 -4.94 -18.01
C SER A 89 -9.49 -4.04 -17.31
N TRP A 90 -9.26 -2.74 -17.24
CA TRP A 90 -10.27 -1.80 -16.71
C TRP A 90 -11.57 -1.84 -17.51
N LYS A 91 -11.48 -2.03 -18.82
CA LYS A 91 -12.67 -2.16 -19.68
C LYS A 91 -13.54 -3.33 -19.25
N ASP A 92 -12.96 -4.50 -19.06
CA ASP A 92 -13.68 -5.70 -18.62
C ASP A 92 -14.12 -5.58 -17.16
N PHE A 93 -13.33 -4.94 -16.30
CA PHE A 93 -13.68 -4.62 -14.92
C PHE A 93 -14.97 -3.79 -14.84
N ILE A 94 -15.15 -2.81 -15.71
CA ILE A 94 -16.38 -2.01 -15.80
C ILE A 94 -17.58 -2.90 -16.12
N GLU A 95 -17.44 -3.82 -17.06
CA GLU A 95 -18.52 -4.76 -17.42
C GLU A 95 -18.90 -5.68 -16.25
N VAL A 96 -17.91 -6.19 -15.51
CA VAL A 96 -18.15 -6.94 -14.26
C VAL A 96 -18.86 -6.06 -13.23
N GLY A 97 -18.41 -4.83 -13.05
CA GLY A 97 -19.00 -3.88 -12.11
C GLY A 97 -20.46 -3.56 -12.38
N LYS A 98 -20.82 -3.37 -13.64
CA LYS A 98 -22.23 -3.20 -14.06
C LYS A 98 -23.08 -4.40 -13.65
N LYS A 99 -22.56 -5.61 -13.86
CA LYS A 99 -23.26 -6.86 -13.53
C LYS A 99 -23.41 -7.05 -12.02
N VAL A 100 -22.35 -6.76 -11.27
CA VAL A 100 -22.37 -6.81 -9.79
C VAL A 100 -23.42 -5.85 -9.25
N TYR A 101 -23.45 -4.61 -9.72
CA TYR A 101 -24.46 -3.64 -9.29
C TYR A 101 -25.88 -4.08 -9.64
N GLU A 102 -26.10 -4.58 -10.87
CA GLU A 102 -27.39 -5.09 -11.30
C GLU A 102 -27.90 -6.23 -10.40
N LYS A 103 -27.04 -7.17 -10.04
CA LYS A 103 -27.41 -8.37 -9.29
C LYS A 103 -27.43 -8.18 -7.78
N THR A 104 -26.61 -7.30 -7.22
CA THR A 104 -26.41 -7.18 -5.78
C THR A 104 -26.75 -5.81 -5.22
N GLY A 105 -26.84 -4.77 -6.04
CA GLY A 105 -26.95 -3.39 -5.61
C GLY A 105 -25.67 -2.81 -5.00
N LYS A 106 -24.55 -3.55 -5.09
CA LYS A 106 -23.25 -3.13 -4.53
C LYS A 106 -22.34 -2.61 -5.63
N TYR A 107 -21.51 -1.64 -5.28
CA TYR A 107 -20.48 -1.09 -6.17
C TYR A 107 -19.24 -2.00 -6.15
N LEU A 108 -18.63 -2.21 -7.31
CA LEU A 108 -17.42 -3.05 -7.37
C LEU A 108 -16.19 -2.38 -6.78
N LEU A 109 -16.17 -1.05 -6.71
CA LEU A 109 -15.04 -0.26 -6.18
C LEU A 109 -15.56 0.98 -5.47
N CYS A 110 -14.74 1.52 -4.56
CA CYS A 110 -15.02 2.81 -3.95
C CYS A 110 -13.76 3.68 -3.94
N MET A 111 -13.97 4.99 -3.93
CA MET A 111 -12.92 6.00 -3.89
C MET A 111 -13.22 7.01 -2.79
N ASP A 112 -12.17 7.42 -2.04
CA ASP A 112 -12.27 8.58 -1.17
C ASP A 112 -12.31 9.87 -2.01
N GLY A 113 -13.40 10.61 -1.90
CA GLY A 113 -13.64 11.82 -2.69
C GLY A 113 -12.75 12.99 -2.30
N ASP A 114 -12.17 12.98 -1.09
CA ASP A 114 -11.25 14.02 -0.63
C ASP A 114 -9.80 13.79 -1.09
N GLY A 115 -9.51 12.60 -1.63
CA GLY A 115 -8.18 12.18 -2.03
C GLY A 115 -8.05 11.87 -3.51
N ASN A 116 -6.83 11.67 -3.95
CA ASN A 116 -6.49 11.25 -5.30
C ASN A 116 -5.79 9.88 -5.34
N ASP A 117 -5.90 9.12 -4.26
CA ASP A 117 -5.17 7.87 -4.09
C ASP A 117 -5.48 6.85 -5.17
N LEU A 118 -6.76 6.65 -5.51
CA LEU A 118 -7.16 5.71 -6.55
C LEU A 118 -6.53 6.06 -7.89
N PHE A 119 -6.59 7.32 -8.27
CA PHE A 119 -5.97 7.81 -9.50
C PHE A 119 -4.46 7.56 -9.53
N TYR A 120 -3.78 7.87 -8.42
CA TYR A 120 -2.35 7.62 -8.27
C TYR A 120 -2.01 6.13 -8.39
N MET A 121 -2.76 5.25 -7.72
CA MET A 121 -2.54 3.79 -7.79
C MET A 121 -2.76 3.25 -9.20
N MET A 122 -3.80 3.71 -9.89
CA MET A 122 -4.09 3.31 -11.27
C MET A 122 -2.96 3.73 -12.22
N LEU A 123 -2.45 4.95 -12.05
CA LEU A 123 -1.38 5.49 -12.87
C LEU A 123 -0.06 4.74 -12.64
N GLN A 124 0.29 4.48 -11.39
CA GLN A 124 1.48 3.72 -11.02
C GLN A 124 1.43 2.28 -11.56
N ALA A 125 0.27 1.64 -11.54
CA ALA A 125 0.11 0.30 -12.11
C ALA A 125 0.44 0.25 -13.62
N GLU A 126 0.34 1.38 -14.31
CA GLU A 126 0.74 1.53 -15.71
C GLU A 126 2.22 1.90 -15.89
N GLY A 127 2.96 2.05 -14.79
CA GLY A 127 4.35 2.50 -14.83
C GLY A 127 4.50 3.99 -15.16
N GLU A 128 3.46 4.77 -14.90
CA GLU A 128 3.41 6.20 -15.21
C GLU A 128 3.37 7.04 -13.94
N SER A 129 3.82 8.29 -14.07
CA SER A 129 3.81 9.27 -12.99
C SER A 129 3.16 10.58 -13.44
N GLN A 130 2.64 11.31 -12.47
CA GLN A 130 2.19 12.70 -12.65
C GLN A 130 3.36 13.64 -12.94
N PHE A 131 4.58 13.18 -12.76
CA PHE A 131 5.79 13.93 -13.00
C PHE A 131 6.71 13.19 -13.97
N LYS A 132 7.45 13.94 -14.77
CA LYS A 132 8.51 13.43 -15.64
C LYS A 132 9.69 14.39 -15.55
N ASP A 133 10.87 13.85 -15.24
CA ASP A 133 12.09 14.66 -15.08
C ASP A 133 11.91 15.82 -14.08
N GLY A 134 11.20 15.57 -12.99
CA GLY A 134 10.91 16.56 -11.95
C GLY A 134 9.89 17.64 -12.32
N LYS A 135 9.22 17.51 -13.46
CA LYS A 135 8.20 18.47 -13.95
C LYS A 135 6.82 17.82 -14.02
N PRO A 136 5.74 18.59 -13.82
CA PRO A 136 4.38 18.08 -14.02
C PRO A 136 4.20 17.50 -15.42
N ASN A 137 3.59 16.31 -15.50
CA ASN A 137 3.36 15.55 -16.73
C ASN A 137 1.87 15.30 -16.95
N PHE A 138 1.11 16.40 -17.06
CA PHE A 138 -0.34 16.35 -17.26
C PHE A 138 -0.76 16.59 -18.71
N VAL A 139 -0.01 17.42 -19.42
CA VAL A 139 -0.29 17.74 -20.82
C VAL A 139 0.28 16.65 -21.71
N ASP A 140 -0.50 16.18 -22.68
CA ASP A 140 -0.13 15.14 -23.64
C ASP A 140 0.21 13.77 -23.01
N ASN A 141 -0.24 13.52 -21.79
CA ASN A 141 -0.13 12.23 -21.14
C ASN A 141 -1.34 11.35 -21.51
N ALA A 142 -1.15 10.48 -22.51
CA ALA A 142 -2.22 9.64 -23.03
C ALA A 142 -2.77 8.65 -21.97
N LYS A 143 -1.90 8.07 -21.16
CA LYS A 143 -2.28 7.15 -20.08
C LYS A 143 -3.11 7.83 -19.01
N LEU A 144 -2.76 9.07 -18.69
CA LEU A 144 -3.52 9.90 -17.76
C LEU A 144 -4.95 10.13 -18.26
N LYS A 145 -5.09 10.47 -19.54
CA LYS A 145 -6.41 10.66 -20.17
C LYS A 145 -7.24 9.39 -20.17
N GLU A 146 -6.65 8.25 -20.49
CA GLU A 146 -7.33 6.95 -20.45
C GLU A 146 -7.81 6.60 -19.04
N ILE A 147 -6.99 6.82 -18.03
CA ILE A 147 -7.35 6.58 -16.62
C ILE A 147 -8.49 7.50 -16.17
N MET A 148 -8.45 8.77 -16.55
CA MET A 148 -9.55 9.71 -16.25
C MET A 148 -10.85 9.28 -16.91
N GLN A 149 -10.78 8.75 -18.14
CA GLN A 149 -11.95 8.21 -18.83
C GLN A 149 -12.50 6.96 -18.13
N VAL A 150 -11.62 6.07 -17.67
CA VAL A 150 -12.03 4.89 -16.89
C VAL A 150 -12.75 5.30 -15.61
N LEU A 151 -12.23 6.26 -14.86
CA LEU A 151 -12.87 6.79 -13.65
C LEU A 151 -14.25 7.37 -13.94
N LYS A 152 -14.36 8.17 -15.00
CA LYS A 152 -15.63 8.72 -15.43
C LYS A 152 -16.64 7.63 -15.78
N ASP A 153 -16.22 6.64 -16.56
CA ASP A 153 -17.09 5.53 -16.97
C ASP A 153 -17.55 4.70 -15.77
N MET A 154 -16.67 4.48 -14.78
CA MET A 154 -17.03 3.78 -13.54
C MET A 154 -18.06 4.55 -12.71
N ILE A 155 -17.95 5.86 -12.63
CA ILE A 155 -18.92 6.71 -11.92
C ILE A 155 -20.27 6.70 -12.67
N ASP A 156 -20.25 6.91 -13.97
CA ASP A 156 -21.46 7.00 -14.80
C ASP A 156 -22.24 5.68 -14.84
N ASN A 157 -21.60 4.54 -14.60
CA ASN A 157 -22.20 3.20 -14.69
C ASN A 157 -22.40 2.50 -13.33
N ASN A 158 -22.36 3.22 -12.23
CA ASN A 158 -22.52 2.67 -10.87
C ASN A 158 -21.52 1.54 -10.53
N VAL A 159 -20.30 1.64 -11.04
CA VAL A 159 -19.21 0.73 -10.70
C VAL A 159 -18.40 1.27 -9.54
N LEU A 160 -18.24 2.59 -9.48
CA LEU A 160 -17.45 3.30 -8.46
C LEU A 160 -18.37 4.10 -7.53
N TYR A 161 -18.30 3.81 -6.24
CA TYR A 161 -18.87 4.65 -5.19
C TYR A 161 -17.88 5.76 -4.81
N LEU A 162 -18.31 7.01 -4.99
CA LEU A 162 -17.50 8.16 -4.61
C LEU A 162 -17.87 8.56 -3.17
N ALA A 163 -17.04 8.19 -2.22
CA ALA A 163 -17.23 8.53 -0.81
C ALA A 163 -16.97 10.03 -0.58
N ASN A 164 -17.70 10.64 0.35
CA ASN A 164 -17.56 12.07 0.64
C ASN A 164 -16.23 12.41 1.32
N ASN A 165 -15.70 11.48 2.11
CA ASN A 165 -14.44 11.62 2.86
C ASN A 165 -13.94 10.25 3.29
N TRP A 166 -12.81 10.23 3.99
CA TRP A 166 -12.20 9.00 4.48
C TRP A 166 -13.10 8.22 5.44
N SER A 167 -13.85 8.90 6.30
CA SER A 167 -14.78 8.24 7.22
C SER A 167 -15.93 7.57 6.47
N ASP A 168 -16.49 8.22 5.45
CA ASP A 168 -17.49 7.62 4.57
C ASP A 168 -16.92 6.39 3.84
N TYR A 169 -15.67 6.47 3.37
CA TYR A 169 -14.97 5.35 2.73
C TYR A 169 -14.85 4.15 3.67
N THR A 170 -14.32 4.33 4.88
CA THR A 170 -14.06 3.23 5.80
C THR A 170 -15.32 2.70 6.47
N ASP A 171 -16.16 3.59 6.98
CA ASP A 171 -17.28 3.22 7.86
C ASP A 171 -18.54 2.86 7.06
N GLN A 172 -18.83 3.59 6.00
CA GLN A 172 -20.04 3.37 5.20
C GLN A 172 -19.79 2.44 4.01
N ALA A 173 -18.76 2.68 3.20
CA ALA A 173 -18.54 1.87 2.02
C ALA A 173 -17.94 0.51 2.35
N VAL A 174 -16.81 0.45 3.04
CA VAL A 174 -16.10 -0.81 3.32
C VAL A 174 -16.81 -1.60 4.41
N GLN A 175 -16.98 -1.03 5.59
CA GLN A 175 -17.59 -1.72 6.74
C GLN A 175 -19.11 -1.78 6.66
N GLY A 176 -19.74 -0.82 6.00
CA GLY A 176 -21.19 -0.75 5.79
C GLY A 176 -21.71 -1.65 4.67
N ASP A 177 -20.89 -2.50 4.11
CA ASP A 177 -21.25 -3.48 3.08
C ASP A 177 -21.82 -2.87 1.79
N MET A 178 -21.31 -1.72 1.37
CA MET A 178 -21.75 -1.04 0.14
C MET A 178 -20.93 -1.45 -1.08
N VAL A 179 -19.77 -2.08 -0.89
CA VAL A 179 -18.87 -2.43 -1.97
C VAL A 179 -18.53 -3.91 -2.01
N ALA A 180 -18.33 -4.42 -3.22
CA ALA A 180 -17.86 -5.78 -3.47
C ALA A 180 -16.35 -5.85 -3.67
N GLY A 181 -15.65 -4.72 -3.68
CA GLY A 181 -14.22 -4.63 -3.88
C GLY A 181 -13.59 -3.42 -3.21
N VAL A 182 -12.35 -3.59 -2.78
CA VAL A 182 -11.51 -2.55 -2.17
C VAL A 182 -10.12 -2.63 -2.78
N MET A 183 -9.69 -1.53 -3.40
CA MET A 183 -8.33 -1.40 -3.94
C MET A 183 -7.58 -0.35 -3.13
N ASN A 184 -6.66 -0.80 -2.31
CA ASN A 184 -5.86 0.11 -1.47
C ASN A 184 -4.60 -0.57 -0.92
N GLY A 185 -3.76 0.18 -0.22
CA GLY A 185 -2.62 -0.36 0.49
C GLY A 185 -3.03 -1.48 1.44
N ASN A 186 -2.14 -2.45 1.67
CA ASN A 186 -2.43 -3.61 2.52
C ASN A 186 -2.82 -3.23 3.96
N TRP A 187 -2.52 -2.04 4.39
CA TRP A 187 -2.94 -1.49 5.68
C TRP A 187 -4.46 -1.35 5.84
N ILE A 188 -5.24 -1.48 4.74
CA ILE A 188 -6.71 -1.49 4.78
C ILE A 188 -7.28 -2.84 5.31
N ILE A 189 -6.49 -3.89 5.34
CA ILE A 189 -6.92 -5.23 5.75
C ILE A 189 -7.59 -5.23 7.13
N PRO A 190 -7.02 -4.63 8.19
CA PRO A 190 -7.70 -4.59 9.48
C PRO A 190 -9.07 -3.89 9.45
N THR A 191 -9.25 -2.90 8.59
CA THR A 191 -10.54 -2.23 8.39
C THR A 191 -11.58 -3.19 7.78
N ILE A 192 -11.18 -3.99 6.79
CA ILE A 192 -12.04 -5.02 6.17
C ILE A 192 -12.41 -6.08 7.22
N GLU A 193 -11.45 -6.55 7.99
CA GLU A 193 -11.63 -7.64 8.97
C GLU A 193 -12.50 -7.25 10.18
N LYS A 194 -12.79 -5.96 10.40
CA LYS A 194 -13.71 -5.54 11.46
C LYS A 194 -15.12 -6.09 11.29
N VAL A 195 -15.54 -6.38 10.06
CA VAL A 195 -16.83 -6.99 9.78
C VAL A 195 -16.70 -8.51 9.87
N THR A 196 -16.80 -9.05 11.08
CA THR A 196 -16.55 -10.46 11.36
C THR A 196 -17.51 -11.40 10.63
N ASP A 197 -18.74 -10.98 10.36
CA ASP A 197 -19.76 -11.76 9.63
C ASP A 197 -19.36 -12.06 8.18
N ASN A 198 -18.40 -11.33 7.63
CA ASN A 198 -17.91 -11.53 6.27
C ASN A 198 -16.64 -12.36 6.18
N SER A 199 -16.21 -12.98 7.29
CA SER A 199 -15.07 -13.90 7.30
C SER A 199 -15.25 -15.03 6.29
N GLY A 200 -14.23 -15.30 5.50
CA GLY A 200 -14.23 -16.31 4.44
C GLY A 200 -14.87 -15.87 3.13
N LYS A 201 -15.37 -14.63 3.04
CA LYS A 201 -16.02 -14.10 1.84
C LYS A 201 -15.14 -13.20 0.99
N TRP A 202 -13.94 -12.92 1.43
CA TRP A 202 -12.97 -12.06 0.74
C TRP A 202 -11.79 -12.85 0.22
N GLU A 203 -11.29 -12.47 -0.95
CA GLU A 203 -9.99 -12.92 -1.47
C GLU A 203 -9.28 -11.75 -2.11
N ILE A 204 -7.96 -11.81 -2.18
CA ILE A 204 -7.14 -10.76 -2.79
C ILE A 204 -6.51 -11.23 -4.10
N THR A 205 -6.28 -10.28 -5.00
CA THR A 205 -5.53 -10.48 -6.24
C THR A 205 -4.84 -9.17 -6.66
N SER A 206 -4.25 -9.18 -7.85
CA SER A 206 -3.58 -8.03 -8.46
C SER A 206 -4.56 -6.94 -8.90
N LEU A 207 -4.02 -5.79 -9.29
CA LEU A 207 -4.82 -4.66 -9.78
C LEU A 207 -5.15 -4.82 -11.26
N PRO A 208 -6.31 -4.31 -11.71
CA PRO A 208 -6.59 -4.16 -13.14
C PRO A 208 -5.59 -3.22 -13.81
N THR A 209 -5.44 -3.37 -15.12
CA THR A 209 -4.62 -2.49 -15.96
C THR A 209 -5.39 -2.08 -17.22
N LEU A 210 -4.93 -1.06 -17.93
CA LEU A 210 -5.61 -0.59 -19.15
C LEU A 210 -5.70 -1.66 -20.23
N GLU A 211 -4.60 -2.38 -20.46
CA GLU A 211 -4.53 -3.40 -21.52
C GLU A 211 -4.76 -4.84 -21.04
N GLY A 212 -4.99 -5.04 -19.76
CA GLY A 212 -4.98 -6.35 -19.13
C GLY A 212 -3.57 -6.78 -18.71
N GLY A 213 -3.52 -7.78 -17.87
CA GLY A 213 -2.33 -8.21 -17.16
C GLY A 213 -2.32 -7.73 -15.71
N GLU A 214 -1.52 -8.37 -14.88
CA GLU A 214 -1.47 -8.08 -13.46
C GLU A 214 -0.82 -6.72 -13.18
N GLY A 215 -1.53 -5.85 -12.48
CA GLY A 215 -1.06 -4.53 -12.06
C GLY A 215 -0.59 -4.51 -10.60
N TYR A 216 0.39 -3.66 -10.33
CA TYR A 216 0.99 -3.50 -9.01
C TYR A 216 1.22 -2.02 -8.71
N ALA A 217 0.99 -1.64 -7.45
CA ALA A 217 1.20 -0.28 -6.98
C ALA A 217 1.51 -0.26 -5.48
N SER A 218 1.97 0.87 -4.97
CA SER A 218 2.04 1.17 -3.55
C SER A 218 1.22 2.41 -3.23
N ASN A 219 0.63 2.45 -2.04
CA ASN A 219 -0.08 3.62 -1.54
C ASN A 219 0.18 3.76 -0.04
N GLY A 220 0.70 4.91 0.36
CA GLY A 220 1.19 5.12 1.71
C GLY A 220 2.48 4.36 1.94
N GLY A 221 2.55 3.72 3.09
CA GLY A 221 3.81 3.21 3.62
C GLY A 221 4.56 4.30 4.36
N SER A 222 5.33 3.89 5.37
CA SER A 222 5.97 4.81 6.29
C SER A 222 7.39 4.39 6.59
N SER A 223 8.18 5.36 7.05
CA SER A 223 9.52 5.15 7.57
C SER A 223 9.74 5.95 8.84
N LEU A 224 10.66 5.52 9.65
CA LEU A 224 11.08 6.21 10.87
C LEU A 224 12.34 7.04 10.60
N TYR A 225 12.32 8.26 11.10
CA TYR A 225 13.38 9.25 10.88
C TYR A 225 13.90 9.78 12.20
N ILE A 226 15.22 9.92 12.31
CA ILE A 226 15.86 10.53 13.47
C ILE A 226 15.97 12.03 13.23
N THR A 227 15.52 12.82 14.20
CA THR A 227 15.55 14.28 14.11
C THR A 227 16.82 14.87 14.72
N SER A 228 17.14 16.08 14.34
CA SER A 228 18.27 16.83 14.92
C SER A 228 18.09 17.17 16.40
N ASN A 229 16.87 17.02 16.94
CA ASN A 229 16.62 17.15 18.38
C ASN A 229 17.15 15.97 19.19
N CYS A 230 17.38 14.84 18.55
CA CYS A 230 17.92 13.65 19.20
C CYS A 230 19.34 13.89 19.66
N LYS A 231 19.60 13.74 20.96
CA LYS A 231 20.94 13.89 21.58
C LYS A 231 21.68 12.57 21.70
N GLN A 232 21.02 11.47 21.39
CA GLN A 232 21.57 10.11 21.43
C GLN A 232 21.41 9.46 20.07
N THR A 233 21.92 10.09 19.03
CA THR A 233 21.74 9.65 17.64
C THR A 233 22.32 8.27 17.38
N ASP A 234 23.47 7.93 18.00
CA ASP A 234 24.06 6.60 17.86
C ASP A 234 23.18 5.51 18.47
N LEU A 235 22.56 5.77 19.62
CA LEU A 235 21.61 4.84 20.24
C LEU A 235 20.35 4.69 19.40
N ALA A 236 19.82 5.80 18.88
CA ALA A 236 18.65 5.80 18.00
C ALA A 236 18.91 4.98 16.71
N LYS A 237 20.08 5.16 16.09
CA LYS A 237 20.49 4.37 14.91
C LYS A 237 20.59 2.89 15.22
N LYS A 238 21.20 2.52 16.35
CA LYS A 238 21.30 1.12 16.80
C LYS A 238 19.91 0.51 17.04
N PHE A 239 19.04 1.25 17.70
CA PHE A 239 17.68 0.81 17.98
C PHE A 239 16.89 0.56 16.69
N LEU A 240 16.91 1.51 15.75
CA LEU A 240 16.20 1.39 14.49
C LEU A 240 16.82 0.35 13.56
N ALA A 241 18.14 0.24 13.50
CA ALA A 241 18.81 -0.81 12.75
C ALA A 241 18.47 -2.21 13.27
N TYR A 242 18.40 -2.37 14.59
CA TYR A 242 18.03 -3.65 15.21
C TYR A 242 16.56 -4.00 14.98
N THR A 243 15.64 -3.06 15.17
CA THR A 243 14.20 -3.32 15.11
C THR A 243 13.67 -3.39 13.67
N PHE A 244 14.01 -2.42 12.82
CA PHE A 244 13.47 -2.30 11.46
C PHE A 244 14.50 -2.53 10.37
N GLY A 245 15.79 -2.48 10.69
CA GLY A 245 16.87 -2.68 9.73
C GLY A 245 17.30 -4.14 9.54
N GLY A 246 16.60 -5.09 10.13
CA GLY A 246 16.86 -6.53 9.98
C GLY A 246 17.70 -7.15 11.09
N GLY A 247 18.25 -6.37 12.03
CA GLY A 247 19.12 -6.88 13.09
C GLY A 247 18.44 -7.91 13.98
N SER A 248 17.22 -7.64 14.45
CA SER A 248 16.45 -8.56 15.28
C SER A 248 16.03 -9.83 14.55
N TYR A 249 15.84 -9.75 13.23
CA TYR A 249 15.51 -10.91 12.40
C TYR A 249 16.68 -11.88 12.29
N THR A 250 17.90 -11.36 12.19
CA THR A 250 19.13 -12.17 12.07
C THR A 250 19.65 -12.69 13.41
N ASP A 251 19.15 -12.17 14.53
CA ASP A 251 19.52 -12.62 15.87
C ASP A 251 18.85 -13.94 16.21
N LYS A 252 19.67 -14.95 16.55
CA LYS A 252 19.16 -16.28 16.93
C LYS A 252 18.29 -16.19 18.19
N GLY A 253 17.07 -16.68 18.09
CA GLY A 253 16.08 -16.69 19.16
C GLY A 253 15.05 -15.57 19.10
N VAL A 254 15.21 -14.59 18.21
CA VAL A 254 14.20 -13.54 18.03
C VAL A 254 13.58 -13.50 16.64
N SER A 255 14.16 -14.19 15.64
CA SER A 255 13.62 -14.20 14.27
C SER A 255 12.17 -14.68 14.19
N GLU A 256 11.84 -15.78 14.84
CA GLU A 256 10.45 -16.29 14.91
C GLU A 256 9.52 -15.31 15.61
N THR A 257 9.98 -14.72 16.73
CA THR A 257 9.21 -13.71 17.46
C THR A 257 9.00 -12.47 16.61
N TYR A 258 10.01 -12.05 15.86
CA TYR A 258 9.93 -10.93 14.93
C TYR A 258 8.85 -11.16 13.87
N ASP A 259 8.89 -12.31 13.17
CA ASP A 259 7.93 -12.65 12.13
C ASP A 259 6.50 -12.71 12.66
N ASN A 260 6.30 -13.34 13.81
CA ASN A 260 5.00 -13.46 14.44
C ASN A 260 4.46 -12.09 14.89
N ALA A 261 5.32 -11.22 15.42
CA ALA A 261 4.93 -9.88 15.83
C ALA A 261 4.48 -9.03 14.63
N LEU A 262 5.20 -9.09 13.53
CA LEU A 262 4.82 -8.37 12.30
C LEU A 262 3.50 -8.89 11.73
N LYS A 263 3.35 -10.19 11.65
CA LYS A 263 2.12 -10.83 11.17
C LYS A 263 0.92 -10.49 12.05
N ASN A 264 1.05 -10.67 13.35
CA ASN A 264 -0.03 -10.40 14.31
C ASN A 264 -0.37 -8.92 14.42
N GLY A 265 0.62 -8.04 14.20
CA GLY A 265 0.42 -6.60 14.15
C GLY A 265 -0.18 -6.08 12.85
N GLY A 266 -0.38 -6.95 11.86
CA GLY A 266 -0.86 -6.56 10.53
C GLY A 266 0.15 -5.77 9.71
N VAL A 267 1.42 -5.76 10.13
CA VAL A 267 2.53 -5.10 9.43
C VAL A 267 3.30 -6.14 8.65
N ILE A 268 3.45 -5.94 7.35
CA ILE A 268 4.27 -6.79 6.50
C ILE A 268 5.65 -6.17 6.42
N THR A 269 6.67 -6.97 6.74
CA THR A 269 8.04 -6.49 6.79
C THR A 269 8.50 -5.90 5.46
N THR A 270 9.26 -4.81 5.55
CA THR A 270 9.98 -4.23 4.42
C THR A 270 11.37 -4.85 4.24
N TYR A 271 11.84 -5.56 5.26
CA TYR A 271 13.11 -6.28 5.23
C TYR A 271 12.97 -7.53 4.37
N THR A 272 13.48 -7.50 3.15
CA THR A 272 13.26 -8.52 2.12
C THR A 272 13.59 -9.96 2.58
N PRO A 273 14.69 -10.22 3.32
CA PRO A 273 14.95 -11.56 3.81
C PRO A 273 13.87 -12.13 4.73
N ALA A 274 13.24 -11.28 5.56
CA ALA A 274 12.15 -11.71 6.44
C ALA A 274 10.86 -12.01 5.68
N GLY A 275 10.67 -11.42 4.51
CA GLY A 275 9.51 -11.70 3.64
C GLY A 275 9.47 -13.12 3.08
N LYS A 276 10.58 -13.84 3.18
CA LYS A 276 10.69 -15.26 2.78
C LYS A 276 10.35 -16.25 3.91
N SER A 277 10.01 -15.75 5.09
CA SER A 277 9.64 -16.60 6.22
C SER A 277 8.42 -17.45 5.90
N GLU A 278 8.45 -18.72 6.30
CA GLU A 278 7.34 -19.64 6.10
C GLU A 278 6.07 -19.24 6.86
N VAL A 279 6.19 -18.41 7.90
CA VAL A 279 5.03 -17.90 8.64
C VAL A 279 4.06 -17.14 7.74
N TYR A 280 4.56 -16.51 6.67
CA TYR A 280 3.74 -15.80 5.69
C TYR A 280 2.96 -16.72 4.75
N ASN A 281 3.32 -18.02 4.69
CA ASN A 281 2.62 -19.00 3.85
C ASN A 281 1.36 -19.57 4.50
N GLU A 282 1.09 -19.24 5.75
CA GLU A 282 -0.13 -19.69 6.43
C GLU A 282 -1.37 -19.05 5.82
N GLY A 283 -2.42 -19.85 5.64
CA GLY A 283 -3.72 -19.36 5.18
C GLY A 283 -4.38 -18.46 6.22
N VAL A 284 -5.02 -17.39 5.77
CA VAL A 284 -5.77 -16.46 6.62
C VAL A 284 -7.26 -16.75 6.47
N GLU A 285 -7.90 -17.18 7.54
CA GLU A 285 -9.29 -17.62 7.54
C GLU A 285 -10.25 -16.56 6.98
N TYR A 286 -10.07 -15.32 7.38
CA TYR A 286 -10.92 -14.22 6.91
C TYR A 286 -10.92 -14.08 5.38
N PHE A 287 -9.79 -14.38 4.75
CA PHE A 287 -9.60 -14.33 3.30
C PHE A 287 -9.67 -15.72 2.65
N ASN A 288 -10.60 -16.53 3.12
CA ASN A 288 -10.87 -17.87 2.57
C ASN A 288 -9.62 -18.77 2.54
N ASN A 289 -8.82 -18.69 3.57
CA ASN A 289 -7.56 -19.42 3.73
C ASN A 289 -6.49 -19.14 2.67
N GLN A 290 -6.60 -18.02 1.94
CA GLN A 290 -5.49 -17.55 1.11
C GLN A 290 -4.28 -17.19 1.98
N PRO A 291 -3.05 -17.51 1.56
CA PRO A 291 -1.84 -17.04 2.21
C PRO A 291 -1.56 -15.58 1.81
N ILE A 292 -2.39 -14.65 2.28
CA ILE A 292 -2.38 -13.25 1.82
C ILE A 292 -1.06 -12.55 2.10
N TYR A 293 -0.37 -12.86 3.21
CA TYR A 293 0.88 -12.18 3.54
C TYR A 293 2.00 -12.54 2.57
N ALA A 294 2.16 -13.83 2.22
CA ALA A 294 3.10 -14.26 1.19
C ALA A 294 2.75 -13.62 -0.18
N LYS A 295 1.46 -13.57 -0.50
CA LYS A 295 0.97 -12.97 -1.74
C LYS A 295 1.28 -11.48 -1.81
N ILE A 296 1.10 -10.74 -0.73
CA ILE A 296 1.40 -9.30 -0.66
C ILE A 296 2.91 -9.03 -0.79
N VAL A 297 3.74 -9.86 -0.16
CA VAL A 297 5.20 -9.77 -0.31
C VAL A 297 5.61 -9.96 -1.77
N GLU A 298 5.04 -10.95 -2.46
CA GLU A 298 5.28 -11.19 -3.88
C GLU A 298 4.80 -10.01 -4.74
N MET A 299 3.60 -9.49 -4.48
CA MET A 299 3.05 -8.34 -5.19
C MET A 299 3.94 -7.10 -4.99
N GLY A 300 4.41 -6.86 -3.78
CA GLY A 300 5.30 -5.74 -3.47
C GLY A 300 6.62 -5.77 -4.24
N ALA A 301 7.15 -6.96 -4.50
CA ALA A 301 8.36 -7.13 -5.31
C ALA A 301 8.18 -6.74 -6.79
N ASN A 302 6.94 -6.65 -7.27
CA ASN A 302 6.60 -6.30 -8.65
C ASN A 302 6.22 -4.83 -8.82
N VAL A 303 6.15 -4.05 -7.74
CA VAL A 303 5.86 -2.61 -7.83
C VAL A 303 6.99 -1.89 -8.54
N LYS A 304 6.63 -1.07 -9.53
CA LYS A 304 7.61 -0.31 -10.32
C LYS A 304 7.97 1.01 -9.63
N THR A 305 9.24 1.37 -9.68
CA THR A 305 9.71 2.71 -9.31
C THR A 305 9.38 3.68 -10.45
N ILE A 306 8.74 4.82 -10.12
CA ILE A 306 8.29 5.85 -11.07
C ILE A 306 8.80 7.23 -10.69
#